data_3b5642948562082b98fbc596f22697dd
#
_entry.id   3b5642948562082b98fbc596f22697dd
#
_cell.length_a   1.000
_cell.length_b   1.000
_cell.length_c   1.000
_cell.angle_alpha   90.00
_cell.angle_beta   90.00
_cell.angle_gamma   90.00
#
_symmetry.space_group_name_H-M   'P 1'
#
loop_
_entity.id
_entity.type
_entity.pdbx_description
1 polymer ?
#
loop_
_entity_poly.entity_id
_entity_poly.type
_entity_poly.pdbx_seq_one_letter_code
_entity_poly.pdbx_strand_id
1 'polypeptide(L)'
;MRGRTRKILILIEPVIQKKSNSKGLKIEQNKPVRIKDIADKAGVSAGTVDRVLHKRGRVSSESVKKVKDALVLLDYEPNIIARGLGSKNTFNLAVIVPEYDKDSYWRSQVKGVLIALKQLKDFGFSIEILTFSVSIENDLLKHKASVSNLKFDALLLAPVVSDNSHELMDLSNELGIPYLLINTNLERADNNCLGFVGQDSLQSGKLGAKLLSLMTSPDSQLGILHMEKEFEKSYHMIQKQKGFLAYFQKGGHQDKDIVVDHLDLSLSDKSVLVKSISNFLIKNKRLKGIFVTTSRMHFLVEVLNKLERSDIVLVGYDLIKENIDALSKYDQLVLINQNPERQAFQGIMSLFEHLFNKKEIGKSQYLPMDIITKENISAYIQSDNSLHSF
;
A
#
# COMPACT_ATOMS: atom_id res chain seq x y z
N MET A 1 -6.79 -1.04 23.85
CA MET A 1 -7.13 -1.88 22.69
C MET A 1 -5.83 -2.35 22.05
N ARG A 2 -5.29 -3.46 22.57
CA ARG A 2 -4.04 -4.09 22.06
C ARG A 2 -4.44 -5.41 21.39
N GLY A 3 -4.12 -5.58 20.12
CA GLY A 3 -4.14 -6.90 19.52
C GLY A 3 -4.92 -7.03 18.22
N ARG A 4 -4.31 -6.65 17.08
CA ARG A 4 -4.65 -7.24 15.75
C ARG A 4 -3.54 -7.10 14.69
N THR A 5 -2.45 -6.41 14.98
CA THR A 5 -1.38 -6.14 13.99
C THR A 5 -0.26 -7.20 13.99
N ARG A 6 -0.30 -8.21 14.88
CA ARG A 6 0.77 -9.23 15.02
C ARG A 6 0.57 -10.52 14.21
N LYS A 7 -0.56 -10.74 13.55
CA LYS A 7 -0.86 -12.05 12.94
C LYS A 7 -0.25 -12.34 11.57
N ILE A 8 0.29 -11.35 10.88
CA ILE A 8 0.82 -11.57 9.51
C ILE A 8 2.34 -11.87 9.51
N LEU A 9 3.06 -11.48 10.57
CA LEU A 9 4.48 -11.83 10.77
C LEU A 9 4.69 -13.16 11.50
N ILE A 10 3.62 -13.80 12.01
CA ILE A 10 3.68 -14.97 12.91
C ILE A 10 3.84 -16.30 12.15
N LEU A 11 3.93 -16.30 10.83
CA LEU A 11 4.12 -17.56 10.07
C LEU A 11 5.53 -18.14 10.19
N ILE A 12 6.45 -17.54 10.94
CA ILE A 12 7.84 -18.03 11.09
C ILE A 12 8.35 -17.99 12.55
N GLU A 13 7.57 -17.55 13.53
CA GLU A 13 8.05 -17.55 14.93
C GLU A 13 7.56 -18.79 15.71
N PRO A 14 8.43 -19.48 16.47
CA PRO A 14 8.05 -20.60 17.32
C PRO A 14 7.22 -20.13 18.53
N VAL A 15 6.17 -20.87 18.86
CA VAL A 15 5.31 -20.62 20.02
C VAL A 15 6.10 -20.79 21.32
N ILE A 16 6.25 -19.71 22.08
CA ILE A 16 6.88 -19.74 23.41
C ILE A 16 5.83 -20.12 24.45
N GLN A 17 5.86 -21.35 24.92
CA GLN A 17 5.11 -21.75 26.11
C GLN A 17 5.92 -21.44 27.39
N LYS A 18 5.38 -20.56 28.24
CA LYS A 18 5.93 -20.29 29.58
C LYS A 18 5.59 -21.44 30.52
N LYS A 19 6.55 -22.33 30.84
CA LYS A 19 6.53 -23.12 32.07
C LYS A 19 7.39 -22.40 33.12
N SER A 20 6.77 -21.96 34.20
CA SER A 20 7.43 -21.40 35.37
C SER A 20 8.22 -22.47 36.09
N ASN A 21 9.53 -22.50 35.86
CA ASN A 21 10.51 -22.93 36.85
C ASN A 21 11.89 -22.44 36.40
N SER A 22 12.63 -21.94 37.34
CA SER A 22 13.88 -21.21 37.27
C SER A 22 15.03 -22.03 36.64
N LYS A 23 15.06 -22.16 35.32
CA LYS A 23 16.25 -22.51 34.50
C LYS A 23 15.89 -22.34 33.02
N GLY A 24 16.41 -21.29 32.39
CA GLY A 24 16.51 -21.09 30.93
C GLY A 24 15.24 -21.33 30.11
N LEU A 25 14.80 -20.32 29.33
CA LEU A 25 13.76 -20.51 28.31
C LEU A 25 14.21 -21.60 27.31
N LYS A 26 13.64 -22.80 27.40
CA LYS A 26 13.70 -23.78 26.31
C LYS A 26 12.56 -23.46 25.32
N ILE A 27 12.91 -23.09 24.11
CA ILE A 27 11.97 -23.00 22.97
C ILE A 27 11.78 -24.45 22.50
N GLU A 28 10.67 -25.08 22.91
CA GLU A 28 10.30 -26.37 22.33
C GLU A 28 9.60 -26.11 21.01
N GLN A 29 10.24 -26.52 19.90
CA GLN A 29 9.58 -26.58 18.59
C GLN A 29 8.55 -27.72 18.67
N ASN A 30 7.26 -27.37 18.76
CA ASN A 30 6.20 -28.35 18.59
C ASN A 30 6.30 -28.93 17.17
N LYS A 31 6.35 -30.25 17.06
CA LYS A 31 6.27 -30.95 15.78
C LYS A 31 4.98 -30.49 15.07
N PRO A 32 5.06 -30.11 13.77
CA PRO A 32 3.86 -29.70 13.03
C PRO A 32 2.82 -30.83 13.06
N VAL A 33 1.60 -30.49 13.47
CA VAL A 33 0.46 -31.41 13.50
C VAL A 33 0.18 -31.90 12.08
N ARG A 34 0.11 -33.20 11.89
CA ARG A 34 -0.14 -33.85 10.59
C ARG A 34 -1.61 -34.18 10.43
N ILE A 35 -2.08 -34.38 9.19
CA ILE A 35 -3.43 -34.88 8.90
C ILE A 35 -3.75 -36.16 9.65
N LYS A 36 -2.74 -37.04 9.85
CA LYS A 36 -2.89 -38.27 10.61
C LYS A 36 -3.20 -38.01 12.08
N ASP A 37 -2.54 -37.03 12.69
CA ASP A 37 -2.76 -36.66 14.10
C ASP A 37 -4.18 -36.12 14.31
N ILE A 38 -4.69 -35.36 13.33
CA ILE A 38 -6.08 -34.87 13.33
C ILE A 38 -7.06 -36.04 13.16
N ALA A 39 -6.76 -36.96 12.26
CA ALA A 39 -7.60 -38.13 12.00
C ALA A 39 -7.72 -39.02 13.27
N ASP A 40 -6.59 -39.30 13.92
CA ASP A 40 -6.51 -40.06 15.17
C ASP A 40 -7.29 -39.34 16.28
N LYS A 41 -7.15 -38.01 16.42
CA LYS A 41 -7.86 -37.21 17.43
C LYS A 41 -9.36 -37.12 17.19
N ALA A 42 -9.78 -37.00 15.91
CA ALA A 42 -11.18 -36.93 15.53
C ALA A 42 -11.88 -38.29 15.42
N GLY A 43 -11.13 -39.40 15.47
CA GLY A 43 -11.66 -40.73 15.30
C GLY A 43 -12.23 -41.01 13.90
N VAL A 44 -11.60 -40.43 12.85
CA VAL A 44 -12.01 -40.59 11.46
C VAL A 44 -10.81 -40.94 10.57
N SER A 45 -11.05 -41.34 9.32
CA SER A 45 -9.95 -41.59 8.37
C SER A 45 -9.24 -40.31 7.94
N ALA A 46 -7.95 -40.39 7.60
CA ALA A 46 -7.20 -39.27 7.03
C ALA A 46 -7.86 -38.71 5.76
N GLY A 47 -8.49 -39.54 4.94
CA GLY A 47 -9.27 -39.10 3.76
C GLY A 47 -10.55 -38.33 4.14
N THR A 48 -11.14 -38.59 5.32
CA THR A 48 -12.27 -37.83 5.84
C THR A 48 -11.79 -36.43 6.29
N VAL A 49 -10.66 -36.37 6.99
CA VAL A 49 -10.03 -35.09 7.38
C VAL A 49 -9.72 -34.25 6.13
N ASP A 50 -9.11 -34.83 5.11
CA ASP A 50 -8.79 -34.16 3.85
C ASP A 50 -10.04 -33.59 3.16
N ARG A 51 -11.12 -34.36 3.09
CA ARG A 51 -12.40 -33.89 2.52
C ARG A 51 -13.00 -32.73 3.32
N VAL A 52 -12.92 -32.76 4.65
CA VAL A 52 -13.43 -31.70 5.52
C VAL A 52 -12.58 -30.43 5.35
N LEU A 53 -11.25 -30.54 5.37
CA LEU A 53 -10.33 -29.41 5.22
C LEU A 53 -10.49 -28.74 3.86
N HIS A 54 -10.70 -29.51 2.81
CA HIS A 54 -10.81 -29.00 1.44
C HIS A 54 -12.24 -28.85 0.93
N LYS A 55 -13.26 -29.04 1.80
CA LYS A 55 -14.68 -28.98 1.44
C LYS A 55 -15.04 -29.84 0.20
N ARG A 56 -14.44 -31.04 0.09
CA ARG A 56 -14.62 -31.95 -1.05
C ARG A 56 -15.54 -33.11 -0.69
N GLY A 57 -16.48 -33.45 -1.59
CA GLY A 57 -17.36 -34.60 -1.44
C GLY A 57 -18.39 -34.50 -0.31
N ARG A 58 -19.19 -35.58 -0.11
CA ARG A 58 -20.18 -35.65 0.95
C ARG A 58 -19.52 -36.22 2.21
N VAL A 59 -19.49 -35.44 3.30
CA VAL A 59 -19.07 -35.87 4.64
C VAL A 59 -20.24 -35.66 5.58
N SER A 60 -20.50 -36.60 6.50
CA SER A 60 -21.58 -36.44 7.47
C SER A 60 -21.34 -35.26 8.39
N SER A 61 -22.41 -34.57 8.81
CA SER A 61 -22.36 -33.43 9.73
C SER A 61 -21.64 -33.78 11.05
N GLU A 62 -21.80 -35.00 11.53
CA GLU A 62 -21.09 -35.51 12.71
C GLU A 62 -19.57 -35.60 12.51
N SER A 63 -19.12 -36.15 11.37
CA SER A 63 -17.69 -36.21 11.04
C SER A 63 -17.08 -34.82 10.84
N VAL A 64 -17.81 -33.88 10.20
CA VAL A 64 -17.38 -32.49 10.07
C VAL A 64 -17.18 -31.84 11.43
N LYS A 65 -18.10 -32.07 12.38
CA LYS A 65 -17.99 -31.56 13.76
C LYS A 65 -16.77 -32.15 14.47
N LYS A 66 -16.59 -33.46 14.46
CA LYS A 66 -15.45 -34.16 15.09
C LYS A 66 -14.11 -33.63 14.58
N VAL A 67 -13.98 -33.42 13.26
CA VAL A 67 -12.76 -32.88 12.66
C VAL A 67 -12.54 -31.43 13.08
N LYS A 68 -13.58 -30.57 13.07
CA LYS A 68 -13.46 -29.17 13.53
C LYS A 68 -13.02 -29.09 14.99
N ASP A 69 -13.60 -29.91 15.88
CA ASP A 69 -13.25 -29.94 17.29
C ASP A 69 -11.78 -30.40 17.48
N ALA A 70 -11.33 -31.39 16.70
CA ALA A 70 -9.93 -31.86 16.72
C ALA A 70 -8.96 -30.76 16.19
N LEU A 71 -9.31 -30.02 15.17
CA LEU A 71 -8.50 -28.90 14.66
C LEU A 71 -8.28 -27.82 15.72
N VAL A 72 -9.34 -27.46 16.48
CA VAL A 72 -9.25 -26.51 17.59
C VAL A 72 -8.39 -27.04 18.72
N LEU A 73 -8.62 -28.30 19.14
CA LEU A 73 -7.87 -28.91 20.23
C LEU A 73 -6.38 -29.08 19.96
N LEU A 74 -6.01 -29.30 18.70
CA LEU A 74 -4.63 -29.49 18.29
C LEU A 74 -3.95 -28.19 17.88
N ASP A 75 -4.67 -27.05 17.95
CA ASP A 75 -4.20 -25.75 17.45
C ASP A 75 -3.62 -25.90 16.03
N TYR A 76 -4.37 -26.65 15.18
CA TYR A 76 -3.89 -26.98 13.84
C TYR A 76 -3.90 -25.77 12.94
N GLU A 77 -2.73 -25.35 12.53
CA GLU A 77 -2.56 -24.43 11.41
C GLU A 77 -2.18 -25.23 10.14
N PRO A 78 -2.92 -25.03 9.02
CA PRO A 78 -2.56 -25.67 7.76
C PRO A 78 -1.12 -25.35 7.38
N ASN A 79 -0.29 -26.38 7.18
CA ASN A 79 1.06 -26.16 6.69
C ASN A 79 0.99 -25.66 5.23
N ILE A 80 0.99 -24.34 5.07
CA ILE A 80 0.87 -23.66 3.78
C ILE A 80 2.04 -24.07 2.87
N ILE A 81 3.25 -24.25 3.43
CA ILE A 81 4.45 -24.67 2.68
C ILE A 81 4.28 -26.08 2.12
N ALA A 82 3.84 -27.04 2.94
CA ALA A 82 3.60 -28.41 2.48
C ALA A 82 2.49 -28.48 1.41
N ARG A 83 1.51 -27.58 1.51
CA ARG A 83 0.42 -27.43 0.53
C ARG A 83 0.90 -26.80 -0.76
N GLY A 84 1.80 -25.82 -0.69
CA GLY A 84 2.43 -25.19 -1.87
C GLY A 84 3.29 -26.18 -2.64
N LEU A 85 4.15 -26.90 -1.96
CA LEU A 85 5.04 -27.93 -2.55
C LEU A 85 4.28 -29.10 -3.19
N GLY A 86 3.06 -29.41 -2.74
CA GLY A 86 2.17 -30.44 -3.29
C GLY A 86 1.20 -29.94 -4.36
N SER A 87 1.06 -28.64 -4.54
CA SER A 87 0.10 -28.07 -5.50
C SER A 87 0.70 -28.02 -6.91
N LYS A 88 -0.02 -28.58 -7.86
CA LYS A 88 0.26 -28.42 -9.30
C LYS A 88 -0.39 -27.16 -9.88
N ASN A 89 -1.10 -26.38 -9.07
CA ASN A 89 -1.77 -25.17 -9.53
C ASN A 89 -0.73 -24.06 -9.74
N THR A 90 -0.78 -23.44 -10.90
CA THR A 90 -0.05 -22.20 -11.21
C THR A 90 -1.02 -21.04 -11.23
N PHE A 91 -0.58 -19.90 -10.72
CA PHE A 91 -1.36 -18.65 -10.71
C PHE A 91 -0.59 -17.55 -11.41
N ASN A 92 -1.21 -16.92 -12.40
CA ASN A 92 -0.61 -15.87 -13.18
C ASN A 92 -1.25 -14.53 -12.80
N LEU A 93 -0.47 -13.60 -12.27
CA LEU A 93 -0.92 -12.28 -11.90
C LEU A 93 -0.40 -11.24 -12.89
N ALA A 94 -1.21 -10.24 -13.23
CA ALA A 94 -0.71 -9.01 -13.83
C ALA A 94 -0.64 -7.90 -12.78
N VAL A 95 0.47 -7.17 -12.77
CA VAL A 95 0.63 -5.94 -12.00
C VAL A 95 0.72 -4.78 -12.98
N ILE A 96 -0.26 -3.89 -12.94
CA ILE A 96 -0.39 -2.77 -13.87
C ILE A 96 -0.11 -1.48 -13.14
N VAL A 97 1.06 -0.89 -13.40
CA VAL A 97 1.60 0.30 -12.69
C VAL A 97 2.22 1.28 -13.68
N PRO A 98 2.34 2.56 -13.34
CA PRO A 98 3.12 3.50 -14.12
C PRO A 98 4.58 3.08 -14.31
N GLU A 99 5.21 3.62 -15.36
CA GLU A 99 6.65 3.47 -15.60
C GLU A 99 7.45 3.90 -14.37
N TYR A 100 8.43 3.06 -13.98
CA TYR A 100 9.14 3.21 -12.71
C TYR A 100 10.63 3.53 -12.87
N ASP A 101 11.20 3.45 -14.06
CA ASP A 101 12.65 3.64 -14.28
C ASP A 101 13.13 5.03 -13.85
N LYS A 102 12.29 6.05 -14.07
CA LYS A 102 12.59 7.45 -13.75
C LYS A 102 11.82 8.01 -12.55
N ASP A 103 10.95 7.22 -11.93
CA ASP A 103 10.12 7.64 -10.80
C ASP A 103 10.40 6.78 -9.58
N SER A 104 11.03 7.35 -8.57
CA SER A 104 11.43 6.67 -7.34
C SER A 104 10.24 6.13 -6.54
N TYR A 105 9.06 6.76 -6.63
CA TYR A 105 7.85 6.29 -5.97
C TYR A 105 7.37 4.95 -6.57
N TRP A 106 7.24 4.89 -7.91
CA TRP A 106 6.81 3.68 -8.60
C TRP A 106 7.85 2.57 -8.55
N ARG A 107 9.13 2.93 -8.51
CA ARG A 107 10.22 1.96 -8.26
C ARG A 107 10.05 1.25 -6.90
N SER A 108 9.65 1.98 -5.86
CA SER A 108 9.36 1.38 -4.55
C SER A 108 8.14 0.45 -4.59
N GLN A 109 7.10 0.77 -5.35
CA GLN A 109 5.97 -0.13 -5.57
C GLN A 109 6.43 -1.45 -6.22
N VAL A 110 7.19 -1.38 -7.31
CA VAL A 110 7.71 -2.56 -8.01
C VAL A 110 8.63 -3.39 -7.11
N LYS A 111 9.45 -2.76 -6.27
CA LYS A 111 10.27 -3.46 -5.26
C LYS A 111 9.39 -4.31 -4.34
N GLY A 112 8.27 -3.79 -3.85
CA GLY A 112 7.31 -4.55 -3.05
C GLY A 112 6.74 -5.77 -3.77
N VAL A 113 6.42 -5.63 -5.08
CA VAL A 113 5.99 -6.76 -5.93
C VAL A 113 7.06 -7.84 -6.00
N LEU A 114 8.33 -7.45 -6.25
CA LEU A 114 9.45 -8.40 -6.38
C LEU A 114 9.74 -9.13 -5.07
N ILE A 115 9.63 -8.45 -3.92
CA ILE A 115 9.75 -9.08 -2.60
C ILE A 115 8.64 -10.12 -2.40
N ALA A 116 7.40 -9.79 -2.72
CA ALA A 116 6.29 -10.74 -2.63
C ALA A 116 6.49 -11.95 -3.57
N LEU A 117 6.91 -11.71 -4.82
CA LEU A 117 7.19 -12.79 -5.78
C LEU A 117 8.28 -13.74 -5.25
N LYS A 118 9.35 -13.21 -4.65
CA LYS A 118 10.40 -14.03 -4.03
C LYS A 118 9.85 -14.93 -2.93
N GLN A 119 8.92 -14.44 -2.12
CA GLN A 119 8.27 -15.23 -1.06
C GLN A 119 7.30 -16.28 -1.62
N LEU A 120 6.68 -16.01 -2.77
CA LEU A 120 5.66 -16.87 -3.37
C LEU A 120 6.18 -17.84 -4.43
N LYS A 121 7.50 -17.87 -4.70
CA LYS A 121 8.09 -18.68 -5.78
C LYS A 121 7.74 -20.17 -5.70
N ASP A 122 7.66 -20.72 -4.49
CA ASP A 122 7.40 -22.15 -4.25
C ASP A 122 5.90 -22.50 -4.26
N PHE A 123 5.03 -21.50 -4.43
CA PHE A 123 3.58 -21.64 -4.46
C PHE A 123 2.98 -21.60 -5.88
N GLY A 124 3.81 -21.66 -6.90
CA GLY A 124 3.36 -21.64 -8.30
C GLY A 124 2.82 -20.29 -8.78
N PHE A 125 3.25 -19.18 -8.17
CA PHE A 125 2.88 -17.84 -8.60
C PHE A 125 3.87 -17.27 -9.61
N SER A 126 3.34 -16.73 -10.69
CA SER A 126 4.07 -15.89 -11.64
C SER A 126 3.43 -14.49 -11.70
N ILE A 127 4.25 -13.49 -11.91
CA ILE A 127 3.81 -12.09 -11.97
C ILE A 127 4.36 -11.46 -13.24
N GLU A 128 3.47 -10.90 -14.05
CA GLU A 128 3.84 -10.06 -15.19
C GLU A 128 3.62 -8.58 -14.80
N ILE A 129 4.66 -7.76 -14.95
CA ILE A 129 4.58 -6.33 -14.66
C ILE A 129 4.35 -5.59 -15.98
N LEU A 130 3.17 -4.99 -16.11
CA LEU A 130 2.74 -4.21 -17.27
C LEU A 130 2.83 -2.72 -16.91
N THR A 131 3.66 -1.98 -17.62
CA THR A 131 3.89 -0.56 -17.32
C THR A 131 3.24 0.35 -18.36
N PHE A 132 2.78 1.52 -17.91
CA PHE A 132 2.22 2.56 -18.77
C PHE A 132 2.80 3.93 -18.43
N SER A 133 2.86 4.81 -19.43
CA SER A 133 3.29 6.19 -19.26
C SER A 133 2.12 7.07 -18.85
N VAL A 134 2.24 7.75 -17.71
CA VAL A 134 1.22 8.73 -17.26
C VAL A 134 1.19 9.96 -18.19
N SER A 135 2.30 10.27 -18.88
CA SER A 135 2.40 11.43 -19.78
C SER A 135 1.79 11.17 -21.17
N ILE A 136 1.53 9.93 -21.54
CA ILE A 136 0.93 9.56 -22.84
C ILE A 136 -0.55 9.24 -22.61
N GLU A 137 -1.40 10.00 -23.28
CA GLU A 137 -2.85 9.79 -23.21
C GLU A 137 -3.22 8.36 -23.65
N ASN A 138 -4.09 7.71 -22.89
CA ASN A 138 -4.58 6.36 -23.15
C ASN A 138 -3.51 5.25 -23.19
N ASP A 139 -2.26 5.49 -22.75
CA ASP A 139 -1.21 4.48 -22.80
C ASP A 139 -1.53 3.24 -21.93
N LEU A 140 -2.27 3.42 -20.83
CA LEU A 140 -2.76 2.31 -20.02
C LEU A 140 -3.58 1.30 -20.84
N LEU A 141 -4.35 1.77 -21.83
CA LEU A 141 -5.26 0.96 -22.63
C LEU A 141 -4.56 -0.01 -23.59
N LYS A 142 -3.25 0.19 -23.86
CA LYS A 142 -2.44 -0.77 -24.62
C LYS A 142 -2.45 -2.17 -23.98
N HIS A 143 -2.67 -2.25 -22.67
CA HIS A 143 -2.70 -3.50 -21.94
C HIS A 143 -4.03 -4.27 -22.05
N LYS A 144 -5.08 -3.68 -22.65
CA LYS A 144 -6.34 -4.38 -22.89
C LYS A 144 -6.13 -5.70 -23.66
N ALA A 145 -5.30 -5.67 -24.72
CA ALA A 145 -4.98 -6.87 -25.49
C ALA A 145 -4.25 -7.93 -24.65
N SER A 146 -3.30 -7.53 -23.82
CA SER A 146 -2.59 -8.45 -22.92
C SER A 146 -3.54 -9.06 -21.90
N VAL A 147 -4.39 -8.26 -21.26
CA VAL A 147 -5.39 -8.73 -20.28
C VAL A 147 -6.40 -9.68 -20.92
N SER A 148 -6.81 -9.43 -22.18
CA SER A 148 -7.77 -10.29 -22.90
C SER A 148 -7.14 -11.60 -23.39
N ASN A 149 -5.89 -11.59 -23.83
CA ASN A 149 -5.25 -12.73 -24.47
C ASN A 149 -4.45 -13.61 -23.51
N LEU A 150 -3.87 -13.02 -22.47
CA LEU A 150 -3.13 -13.73 -21.43
C LEU A 150 -4.11 -14.11 -20.32
N LYS A 151 -4.12 -15.39 -19.96
CA LYS A 151 -5.01 -15.89 -18.90
C LYS A 151 -4.43 -15.52 -17.55
N PHE A 152 -4.78 -14.33 -17.05
CA PHE A 152 -4.48 -13.92 -15.69
C PHE A 152 -5.55 -14.40 -14.73
N ASP A 153 -5.13 -14.85 -13.55
CA ASP A 153 -6.03 -15.26 -12.47
C ASP A 153 -6.47 -14.08 -11.60
N ALA A 154 -5.69 -13.00 -11.56
CA ALA A 154 -6.07 -11.73 -10.95
C ALA A 154 -5.15 -10.58 -11.41
N LEU A 155 -5.61 -9.33 -11.21
CA LEU A 155 -4.86 -8.11 -11.49
C LEU A 155 -4.57 -7.34 -10.20
N LEU A 156 -3.36 -6.77 -10.09
CA LEU A 156 -3.04 -5.69 -9.15
C LEU A 156 -2.92 -4.40 -9.96
N LEU A 157 -3.82 -3.45 -9.74
CA LEU A 157 -3.93 -2.23 -10.53
C LEU A 157 -3.64 -0.98 -9.68
N ALA A 158 -2.74 -0.11 -10.16
CA ALA A 158 -2.53 1.23 -9.62
C ALA A 158 -3.22 2.28 -10.51
N PRO A 159 -4.46 2.68 -10.21
CA PRO A 159 -5.22 3.62 -11.02
C PRO A 159 -4.76 5.06 -10.74
N VAL A 160 -3.92 5.62 -11.61
CA VAL A 160 -3.44 7.00 -11.49
C VAL A 160 -4.38 7.96 -12.20
N VAL A 161 -4.80 7.62 -13.42
CA VAL A 161 -5.78 8.37 -14.21
C VAL A 161 -7.11 7.64 -14.16
N SER A 162 -8.15 8.31 -13.66
CA SER A 162 -9.43 7.67 -13.36
C SER A 162 -10.10 7.05 -14.60
N ASP A 163 -10.21 7.79 -15.71
CA ASP A 163 -10.97 7.37 -16.88
C ASP A 163 -10.42 6.08 -17.52
N ASN A 164 -9.12 6.06 -17.81
CA ASN A 164 -8.46 4.88 -18.40
C ASN A 164 -8.47 3.67 -17.46
N SER A 165 -8.41 3.93 -16.14
CA SER A 165 -8.47 2.88 -15.14
C SER A 165 -9.86 2.24 -15.10
N HIS A 166 -10.93 3.03 -15.26
CA HIS A 166 -12.29 2.51 -15.34
C HIS A 166 -12.46 1.57 -16.54
N GLU A 167 -11.95 1.92 -17.70
CA GLU A 167 -12.02 1.03 -18.89
C GLU A 167 -11.33 -0.32 -18.67
N LEU A 168 -10.19 -0.34 -17.96
CA LEU A 168 -9.50 -1.60 -17.64
C LEU A 168 -10.24 -2.41 -16.56
N MET A 169 -10.88 -1.72 -15.60
CA MET A 169 -11.74 -2.36 -14.61
C MET A 169 -12.98 -2.96 -15.27
N ASP A 170 -13.60 -2.25 -16.24
CA ASP A 170 -14.74 -2.77 -17.00
C ASP A 170 -14.36 -4.03 -17.78
N LEU A 171 -13.22 -4.01 -18.46
CA LEU A 171 -12.70 -5.19 -19.16
C LEU A 171 -12.48 -6.37 -18.19
N SER A 172 -11.93 -6.10 -17.01
CA SER A 172 -11.73 -7.15 -15.99
C SER A 172 -13.06 -7.76 -15.54
N ASN A 173 -14.12 -6.93 -15.43
CA ASN A 173 -15.47 -7.40 -15.14
C ASN A 173 -16.07 -8.25 -16.26
N GLU A 174 -15.93 -7.81 -17.51
CA GLU A 174 -16.39 -8.54 -18.69
C GLU A 174 -15.72 -9.92 -18.79
N LEU A 175 -14.43 -10.01 -18.47
CA LEU A 175 -13.66 -11.25 -18.52
C LEU A 175 -13.79 -12.10 -17.24
N GLY A 176 -14.44 -11.59 -16.19
CA GLY A 176 -14.55 -12.27 -14.91
C GLY A 176 -13.22 -12.37 -14.15
N ILE A 177 -12.25 -11.50 -14.45
CA ILE A 177 -10.93 -11.48 -13.79
C ILE A 177 -11.01 -10.60 -12.53
N PRO A 178 -10.79 -11.16 -11.33
CA PRO A 178 -10.77 -10.36 -10.11
C PRO A 178 -9.58 -9.40 -10.09
N TYR A 179 -9.76 -8.21 -9.50
CA TYR A 179 -8.69 -7.24 -9.35
C TYR A 179 -8.66 -6.57 -7.98
N LEU A 180 -7.47 -6.14 -7.58
CA LEU A 180 -7.22 -5.40 -6.35
C LEU A 180 -6.57 -4.07 -6.70
N LEU A 181 -7.02 -2.99 -6.04
CA LEU A 181 -6.47 -1.66 -6.25
C LEU A 181 -5.35 -1.35 -5.24
N ILE A 182 -4.33 -0.63 -5.68
CA ILE A 182 -3.29 -0.04 -4.83
C ILE A 182 -3.13 1.44 -5.13
N ASN A 183 -2.53 2.20 -4.21
CA ASN A 183 -2.26 3.63 -4.31
C ASN A 183 -3.51 4.53 -4.33
N THR A 184 -4.44 4.30 -5.21
CA THR A 184 -5.67 5.09 -5.34
C THR A 184 -6.88 4.19 -5.22
N ASN A 185 -7.79 4.54 -4.30
CA ASN A 185 -9.09 3.88 -4.18
C ASN A 185 -10.10 4.58 -5.10
N LEU A 186 -10.40 3.97 -6.23
CA LEU A 186 -11.53 4.39 -7.05
C LEU A 186 -12.76 3.69 -6.49
N GLU A 187 -13.55 4.40 -5.68
CA GLU A 187 -14.79 3.88 -5.11
C GLU A 187 -15.76 3.48 -6.24
N ARG A 188 -15.87 2.19 -6.47
CA ARG A 188 -16.78 1.63 -7.46
C ARG A 188 -17.45 0.38 -6.91
N ALA A 189 -18.77 0.31 -7.06
CA ALA A 189 -19.55 -0.90 -6.77
C ALA A 189 -19.42 -1.87 -7.95
N ASP A 190 -18.52 -2.84 -7.81
CA ASP A 190 -18.17 -3.75 -8.88
C ASP A 190 -17.86 -5.14 -8.29
N ASN A 191 -18.35 -6.18 -8.97
CA ASN A 191 -18.33 -7.54 -8.44
C ASN A 191 -16.94 -8.17 -8.44
N ASN A 192 -16.05 -7.76 -9.34
CA ASN A 192 -14.70 -8.32 -9.47
C ASN A 192 -13.64 -7.50 -8.72
N CYS A 193 -14.00 -6.32 -8.18
CA CYS A 193 -13.12 -5.57 -7.31
C CYS A 193 -13.01 -6.25 -5.95
N LEU A 194 -11.87 -6.85 -5.67
CA LEU A 194 -11.58 -7.51 -4.40
C LEU A 194 -11.36 -6.52 -3.26
N GLY A 195 -11.03 -5.26 -3.58
CA GLY A 195 -10.81 -4.20 -2.60
C GLY A 195 -9.64 -3.30 -2.95
N PHE A 196 -9.10 -2.65 -1.92
CA PHE A 196 -8.03 -1.65 -2.02
C PHE A 196 -7.00 -1.83 -0.90
N VAL A 197 -5.72 -1.63 -1.24
CA VAL A 197 -4.62 -1.54 -0.29
C VAL A 197 -3.88 -0.22 -0.49
N GLY A 198 -3.86 0.63 0.53
CA GLY A 198 -3.20 1.94 0.42
C GLY A 198 -3.46 2.83 1.62
N GLN A 199 -3.37 4.13 1.43
CA GLN A 199 -3.72 5.11 2.46
C GLN A 199 -5.14 5.66 2.25
N ASP A 200 -5.79 6.04 3.35
CA ASP A 200 -6.97 6.90 3.30
C ASP A 200 -6.53 8.32 2.91
N SER A 201 -6.73 8.67 1.65
CA SER A 201 -6.30 9.96 1.10
C SER A 201 -7.01 11.14 1.77
N LEU A 202 -8.27 10.99 2.16
CA LEU A 202 -9.02 12.04 2.85
C LEU A 202 -8.44 12.28 4.25
N GLN A 203 -8.19 11.22 5.03
CA GLN A 203 -7.59 11.33 6.35
C GLN A 203 -6.13 11.81 6.27
N SER A 204 -5.42 11.42 5.21
CA SER A 204 -4.05 11.90 4.94
C SER A 204 -4.02 13.42 4.72
N GLY A 205 -4.99 13.96 3.97
CA GLY A 205 -5.15 15.41 3.81
C GLY A 205 -5.44 16.12 5.13
N LYS A 206 -6.33 15.56 5.98
CA LYS A 206 -6.58 16.09 7.34
C LYS A 206 -5.34 16.06 8.21
N LEU A 207 -4.52 14.99 8.10
CA LEU A 207 -3.26 14.90 8.83
C LEU A 207 -2.29 15.99 8.40
N GLY A 208 -2.15 16.24 7.08
CA GLY A 208 -1.34 17.35 6.56
C GLY A 208 -1.77 18.71 7.10
N ALA A 209 -3.08 18.97 7.12
CA ALA A 209 -3.66 20.19 7.70
C ALA A 209 -3.36 20.31 9.19
N LYS A 210 -3.51 19.21 9.97
CA LYS A 210 -3.22 19.16 11.39
C LYS A 210 -1.75 19.47 11.67
N LEU A 211 -0.83 18.91 10.90
CA LEU A 211 0.61 19.16 11.07
C LEU A 211 0.93 20.64 10.82
N LEU A 212 0.46 21.23 9.72
CA LEU A 212 0.66 22.66 9.45
C LEU A 212 0.00 23.53 10.52
N SER A 213 -1.20 23.19 10.99
CA SER A 213 -1.88 23.93 12.06
C SER A 213 -1.11 23.93 13.39
N LEU A 214 -0.37 22.88 13.70
CA LEU A 214 0.47 22.79 14.92
C LEU A 214 1.79 23.53 14.79
N MET A 215 2.31 23.68 13.56
CA MET A 215 3.64 24.22 13.28
C MET A 215 3.62 25.68 12.81
N THR A 216 2.45 26.24 12.54
CA THR A 216 2.29 27.64 12.08
C THR A 216 1.36 28.41 13.03
N SER A 217 1.49 29.75 13.04
CA SER A 217 0.58 30.62 13.81
C SER A 217 -0.85 30.57 13.26
N PRO A 218 -1.88 30.77 14.10
CA PRO A 218 -3.29 30.70 13.68
C PRO A 218 -3.66 31.60 12.52
N ASP A 219 -3.06 32.78 12.41
CA ASP A 219 -3.26 33.79 11.37
C ASP A 219 -2.39 33.62 10.13
N SER A 220 -1.58 32.56 10.06
CA SER A 220 -0.72 32.28 8.93
C SER A 220 -1.52 31.92 7.68
N GLN A 221 -1.11 32.42 6.53
CA GLN A 221 -1.59 31.92 5.23
C GLN A 221 -0.96 30.56 4.95
N LEU A 222 -1.79 29.59 4.52
CA LEU A 222 -1.35 28.26 4.13
C LEU A 222 -1.55 28.02 2.63
N GLY A 223 -0.72 27.18 2.03
CA GLY A 223 -0.84 26.78 0.63
C GLY A 223 -1.07 25.30 0.46
N ILE A 224 -1.89 24.90 -0.51
CA ILE A 224 -1.93 23.55 -1.06
C ILE A 224 -1.32 23.62 -2.46
N LEU A 225 -0.32 22.80 -2.73
CA LEU A 225 0.38 22.78 -4.00
C LEU A 225 0.29 21.39 -4.63
N HIS A 226 -0.40 21.33 -5.77
CA HIS A 226 -0.47 20.12 -6.59
C HIS A 226 0.63 20.18 -7.65
N MET A 227 1.52 19.20 -7.62
CA MET A 227 2.67 19.14 -8.51
C MET A 227 2.51 17.90 -9.42
N GLU A 228 1.54 17.93 -10.34
CA GLU A 228 1.24 16.85 -11.28
C GLU A 228 0.54 17.38 -12.53
N LYS A 229 0.71 16.73 -13.69
CA LYS A 229 0.17 17.18 -14.97
C LYS A 229 -1.37 17.17 -15.02
N GLU A 230 -2.00 16.12 -14.51
CA GLU A 230 -3.45 15.91 -14.61
C GLU A 230 -4.08 15.82 -13.21
N PHE A 231 -3.90 16.88 -12.40
CA PHE A 231 -4.47 16.94 -11.06
C PHE A 231 -5.98 16.66 -11.04
N GLU A 232 -6.73 17.24 -11.97
CA GLU A 232 -8.19 17.13 -12.03
C GLU A 232 -8.68 15.69 -12.23
N LYS A 233 -7.86 14.84 -12.83
CA LYS A 233 -8.13 13.41 -13.02
C LYS A 233 -7.54 12.52 -11.92
N SER A 234 -6.83 13.11 -10.96
CA SER A 234 -6.15 12.38 -9.90
C SER A 234 -6.97 12.32 -8.63
N TYR A 235 -7.77 11.28 -8.49
CA TYR A 235 -8.72 11.11 -7.38
C TYR A 235 -8.05 11.24 -6.01
N HIS A 236 -6.90 10.61 -5.78
CA HIS A 236 -6.22 10.65 -4.48
C HIS A 236 -5.75 12.07 -4.09
N MET A 237 -5.31 12.90 -5.05
CA MET A 237 -4.92 14.28 -4.77
C MET A 237 -6.13 15.15 -4.44
N ILE A 238 -7.24 14.97 -5.17
CA ILE A 238 -8.52 15.64 -4.86
C ILE A 238 -8.99 15.27 -3.45
N GLN A 239 -8.90 14.00 -3.04
CA GLN A 239 -9.28 13.59 -1.70
C GLN A 239 -8.35 14.18 -0.62
N LYS A 240 -7.04 14.26 -0.87
CA LYS A 240 -6.09 14.92 0.02
C LYS A 240 -6.43 16.41 0.21
N GLN A 241 -6.72 17.13 -0.88
CA GLN A 241 -7.18 18.53 -0.82
C GLN A 241 -8.49 18.65 -0.03
N LYS A 242 -9.50 17.83 -0.34
CA LYS A 242 -10.78 17.82 0.40
C LYS A 242 -10.56 17.58 1.89
N GLY A 243 -9.71 16.63 2.25
CA GLY A 243 -9.36 16.34 3.63
C GLY A 243 -8.71 17.52 4.33
N PHE A 244 -7.75 18.18 3.66
CA PHE A 244 -7.06 19.35 4.17
C PHE A 244 -8.04 20.50 4.45
N LEU A 245 -8.87 20.86 3.49
CA LEU A 245 -9.86 21.94 3.63
C LEU A 245 -10.90 21.62 4.72
N ALA A 246 -11.40 20.37 4.76
CA ALA A 246 -12.39 19.93 5.73
C ALA A 246 -11.89 19.99 7.19
N TYR A 247 -10.57 19.88 7.41
CA TYR A 247 -9.98 20.05 8.74
C TYR A 247 -10.24 21.45 9.30
N PHE A 248 -10.02 22.49 8.49
CA PHE A 248 -10.20 23.87 8.92
C PHE A 248 -11.67 24.27 9.01
N GLN A 249 -12.53 23.71 8.16
CA GLN A 249 -13.99 24.00 8.21
C GLN A 249 -14.67 23.52 9.50
N LYS A 250 -14.23 22.37 10.06
CA LYS A 250 -14.85 21.76 11.25
C LYS A 250 -14.25 22.20 12.57
N GLY A 251 -13.05 22.78 12.57
CA GLY A 251 -12.24 22.99 13.77
C GLY A 251 -12.33 24.38 14.42
N GLY A 252 -13.31 25.21 14.05
CA GLY A 252 -13.38 26.61 14.53
C GLY A 252 -12.33 27.55 13.91
N HIS A 253 -11.70 27.11 12.81
CA HIS A 253 -10.71 27.88 12.04
C HIS A 253 -11.26 28.27 10.68
N GLN A 254 -12.54 28.65 10.62
CA GLN A 254 -13.27 28.90 9.36
C GLN A 254 -12.69 30.05 8.52
N ASP A 255 -11.94 30.94 9.15
CA ASP A 255 -11.32 32.10 8.49
C ASP A 255 -9.86 31.87 8.09
N LYS A 256 -9.40 30.58 8.05
CA LYS A 256 -8.03 30.27 7.66
C LYS A 256 -7.80 30.65 6.20
N ASP A 257 -6.83 31.53 5.98
CA ASP A 257 -6.40 31.94 4.62
C ASP A 257 -5.66 30.80 3.93
N ILE A 258 -6.31 30.13 3.00
CA ILE A 258 -5.76 28.95 2.28
C ILE A 258 -5.75 29.25 0.78
N VAL A 259 -4.56 29.20 0.19
CA VAL A 259 -4.36 29.31 -1.25
C VAL A 259 -4.18 27.91 -1.83
N VAL A 260 -4.90 27.60 -2.90
CA VAL A 260 -4.73 26.34 -3.64
C VAL A 260 -4.17 26.69 -5.02
N ASP A 261 -3.09 26.04 -5.40
CA ASP A 261 -2.48 26.22 -6.72
C ASP A 261 -2.07 24.86 -7.31
N HIS A 262 -2.01 24.82 -8.62
CA HIS A 262 -1.62 23.68 -9.40
C HIS A 262 -0.44 24.04 -10.30
N LEU A 263 0.64 23.26 -10.19
CA LEU A 263 1.80 23.41 -11.07
C LEU A 263 1.85 22.21 -12.01
N ASP A 264 1.61 22.44 -13.26
CA ASP A 264 1.79 21.44 -14.31
C ASP A 264 3.29 21.13 -14.45
N LEU A 265 3.68 19.97 -13.98
CA LEU A 265 5.04 19.49 -14.12
C LEU A 265 5.16 18.64 -15.38
N SER A 266 5.24 19.27 -16.53
CA SER A 266 5.90 18.62 -17.67
C SER A 266 7.38 18.48 -17.29
N LEU A 267 7.77 17.31 -16.78
CA LEU A 267 9.08 17.00 -16.19
C LEU A 267 10.29 17.21 -17.13
N SER A 268 10.07 17.68 -18.34
CA SER A 268 11.10 17.88 -19.34
C SER A 268 11.97 19.12 -19.12
N ASP A 269 11.47 20.13 -18.41
CA ASP A 269 12.24 21.37 -18.18
C ASP A 269 12.20 21.82 -16.72
N LYS A 270 13.29 21.52 -15.99
CA LYS A 270 13.49 21.93 -14.59
C LYS A 270 13.45 23.45 -14.41
N SER A 271 13.80 24.22 -15.43
CA SER A 271 13.82 25.69 -15.37
C SER A 271 12.39 26.28 -15.32
N VAL A 272 11.48 25.68 -16.07
CA VAL A 272 10.05 26.07 -16.07
C VAL A 272 9.44 25.79 -14.70
N LEU A 273 9.75 24.64 -14.10
CA LEU A 273 9.29 24.27 -12.77
C LEU A 273 9.78 25.28 -11.71
N VAL A 274 11.08 25.55 -11.69
CA VAL A 274 11.67 26.53 -10.76
C VAL A 274 11.01 27.89 -10.90
N LYS A 275 10.75 28.35 -12.14
CA LYS A 275 10.06 29.62 -12.41
C LYS A 275 8.63 29.59 -11.89
N SER A 276 7.89 28.52 -12.12
CA SER A 276 6.50 28.37 -11.67
C SER A 276 6.39 28.39 -10.14
N ILE A 277 7.25 27.64 -9.45
CA ILE A 277 7.32 27.67 -7.98
C ILE A 277 7.70 29.08 -7.48
N SER A 278 8.69 29.71 -8.09
CA SER A 278 9.11 31.08 -7.71
C SER A 278 7.96 32.08 -7.89
N ASN A 279 7.23 32.00 -8.99
CA ASN A 279 6.05 32.85 -9.22
C ASN A 279 4.95 32.63 -8.18
N PHE A 280 4.68 31.36 -7.83
CA PHE A 280 3.73 31.03 -6.77
C PHE A 280 4.13 31.66 -5.43
N LEU A 281 5.39 31.56 -5.04
CA LEU A 281 5.90 32.15 -3.80
C LEU A 281 5.90 33.69 -3.82
N ILE A 282 6.23 34.31 -4.94
CA ILE A 282 6.21 35.76 -5.12
C ILE A 282 4.78 36.32 -5.03
N LYS A 283 3.82 35.61 -5.64
CA LYS A 283 2.39 35.98 -5.60
C LYS A 283 1.82 35.87 -4.19
N ASN A 284 2.29 34.88 -3.40
CA ASN A 284 1.74 34.53 -2.08
C ASN A 284 2.77 34.80 -0.97
N LYS A 285 3.16 36.05 -0.76
CA LYS A 285 4.22 36.47 0.18
C LYS A 285 3.93 36.16 1.65
N ARG A 286 2.66 35.99 2.03
CA ARG A 286 2.20 35.72 3.40
C ARG A 286 2.23 34.23 3.78
N LEU A 287 2.57 33.35 2.84
CA LEU A 287 2.65 31.92 3.09
C LEU A 287 3.65 31.58 4.20
N LYS A 288 3.18 30.81 5.18
CA LYS A 288 3.95 30.24 6.29
C LYS A 288 3.92 28.73 6.35
N GLY A 289 3.01 28.10 5.60
CA GLY A 289 2.95 26.64 5.50
C GLY A 289 2.50 26.22 4.11
N ILE A 290 3.10 25.15 3.57
CA ILE A 290 2.73 24.57 2.27
C ILE A 290 2.56 23.06 2.40
N PHE A 291 1.40 22.58 1.94
CA PHE A 291 1.09 21.17 1.80
C PHE A 291 1.25 20.75 0.33
N VAL A 292 2.19 19.85 0.05
CA VAL A 292 2.40 19.29 -1.28
C VAL A 292 1.76 17.91 -1.34
N THR A 293 0.82 17.69 -2.27
CA THR A 293 -0.01 16.47 -2.33
C THR A 293 0.64 15.28 -3.01
N THR A 294 1.84 15.46 -3.57
CA THR A 294 2.62 14.44 -4.29
C THR A 294 3.99 14.21 -3.65
N SER A 295 4.70 13.19 -4.11
CA SER A 295 6.07 12.86 -3.64
C SER A 295 7.16 13.80 -4.22
N ARG A 296 6.81 15.04 -4.61
CA ARG A 296 7.70 15.97 -5.33
C ARG A 296 8.18 17.14 -4.47
N MET A 297 8.19 16.97 -3.17
CA MET A 297 8.57 18.00 -2.20
C MET A 297 9.99 18.57 -2.44
N HIS A 298 10.92 17.73 -2.88
CA HIS A 298 12.30 18.13 -3.12
C HIS A 298 12.46 19.30 -4.11
N PHE A 299 11.54 19.44 -5.08
CA PHE A 299 11.57 20.60 -6.00
C PHE A 299 11.26 21.91 -5.28
N LEU A 300 10.26 21.89 -4.37
CA LEU A 300 9.93 23.08 -3.58
C LEU A 300 11.07 23.47 -2.66
N VAL A 301 11.68 22.49 -1.98
CA VAL A 301 12.86 22.70 -1.10
C VAL A 301 14.04 23.31 -1.88
N GLU A 302 14.31 22.81 -3.09
CA GLU A 302 15.38 23.37 -3.93
C GLU A 302 15.16 24.87 -4.23
N VAL A 303 13.91 25.26 -4.54
CA VAL A 303 13.57 26.66 -4.83
C VAL A 303 13.64 27.52 -3.58
N LEU A 304 13.09 27.05 -2.45
CA LEU A 304 13.12 27.79 -1.18
C LEU A 304 14.56 28.02 -0.70
N ASN A 305 15.43 27.04 -0.82
CA ASN A 305 16.85 27.21 -0.49
C ASN A 305 17.55 28.25 -1.38
N LYS A 306 17.24 28.29 -2.69
CA LYS A 306 17.76 29.34 -3.60
C LYS A 306 17.25 30.74 -3.28
N LEU A 307 16.04 30.82 -2.72
CA LEU A 307 15.42 32.08 -2.31
C LEU A 307 15.72 32.46 -0.86
N GLU A 308 16.54 31.67 -0.17
CA GLU A 308 16.89 31.82 1.26
C GLU A 308 15.65 31.89 2.17
N ARG A 309 14.58 31.17 1.79
CA ARG A 309 13.30 31.12 2.52
C ARG A 309 13.24 29.86 3.38
N SER A 310 13.68 29.96 4.62
CA SER A 310 13.62 28.89 5.64
C SER A 310 12.45 29.04 6.62
N ASP A 311 11.62 30.05 6.42
CA ASP A 311 10.52 30.46 7.31
C ASP A 311 9.17 29.80 6.97
N ILE A 312 9.14 28.90 5.98
CA ILE A 312 7.92 28.22 5.51
C ILE A 312 7.94 26.77 5.99
N VAL A 313 6.92 26.37 6.73
CA VAL A 313 6.72 24.97 7.13
C VAL A 313 6.22 24.15 5.96
N LEU A 314 6.81 23.00 5.71
CA LEU A 314 6.48 22.12 4.60
C LEU A 314 5.95 20.77 5.10
N VAL A 315 4.84 20.35 4.54
CA VAL A 315 4.31 18.99 4.71
C VAL A 315 4.11 18.35 3.35
N GLY A 316 4.72 17.21 3.12
CA GLY A 316 4.66 16.48 1.84
C GLY A 316 4.61 14.97 2.03
N TYR A 317 4.96 14.23 0.97
CA TYR A 317 4.80 12.79 0.94
C TYR A 317 6.08 12.07 0.56
N ASP A 318 6.20 10.86 1.10
CA ASP A 318 7.06 9.74 0.73
C ASP A 318 8.57 9.89 0.94
N LEU A 319 9.16 8.76 1.31
CA LEU A 319 10.58 8.61 1.56
C LEU A 319 11.34 8.22 0.27
N ILE A 320 11.07 8.92 -0.83
CA ILE A 320 11.92 8.80 -2.00
C ILE A 320 13.29 9.44 -1.72
N LYS A 321 14.33 8.96 -2.40
CA LYS A 321 15.70 9.42 -2.16
C LYS A 321 15.82 10.95 -2.18
N GLU A 322 15.19 11.57 -3.16
CA GLU A 322 15.20 13.02 -3.37
C GLU A 322 14.57 13.79 -2.20
N ASN A 323 13.49 13.25 -1.62
CA ASN A 323 12.84 13.85 -0.45
C ASN A 323 13.60 13.59 0.85
N ILE A 324 14.30 12.46 0.99
CA ILE A 324 15.21 12.19 2.09
C ILE A 324 16.37 13.19 2.07
N ASP A 325 16.94 13.44 0.89
CA ASP A 325 17.98 14.45 0.70
C ASP A 325 17.45 15.86 1.01
N ALA A 326 16.20 16.18 0.66
CA ALA A 326 15.54 17.44 0.99
C ALA A 326 15.32 17.58 2.48
N LEU A 327 14.90 16.53 3.17
CA LEU A 327 14.67 16.49 4.62
C LEU A 327 15.95 16.84 5.41
N SER A 328 17.12 16.43 4.91
CA SER A 328 18.41 16.77 5.52
C SER A 328 18.82 18.25 5.33
N LYS A 329 18.23 18.94 4.34
CA LYS A 329 18.59 20.31 3.93
C LYS A 329 17.58 21.37 4.34
N TYR A 330 16.44 20.98 4.89
CA TYR A 330 15.35 21.90 5.21
C TYR A 330 14.66 21.49 6.51
N ASP A 331 14.95 22.24 7.59
CA ASP A 331 14.54 21.90 8.96
C ASP A 331 13.02 21.93 9.19
N GLN A 332 12.29 22.75 8.44
CA GLN A 332 10.85 22.92 8.56
C GLN A 332 10.06 21.92 7.66
N LEU A 333 10.66 20.79 7.30
CA LEU A 333 10.03 19.76 6.46
C LEU A 333 9.55 18.56 7.28
N VAL A 334 8.30 18.17 7.03
CA VAL A 334 7.71 16.92 7.53
C VAL A 334 7.20 16.12 6.33
N LEU A 335 7.47 14.83 6.31
CA LEU A 335 6.96 13.91 5.29
C LEU A 335 5.94 12.93 5.90
N ILE A 336 4.87 12.67 5.17
CA ILE A 336 3.91 11.60 5.45
C ILE A 336 4.29 10.41 4.55
N ASN A 337 4.78 9.32 5.14
CA ASN A 337 5.16 8.15 4.37
C ASN A 337 3.93 7.31 4.02
N GLN A 338 3.67 7.12 2.74
CA GLN A 338 2.60 6.27 2.21
C GLN A 338 3.00 4.80 2.14
N ASN A 339 4.28 4.51 2.30
CA ASN A 339 4.85 3.18 2.28
C ASN A 339 4.53 2.39 0.99
N PRO A 340 4.94 2.91 -0.18
CA PRO A 340 4.57 2.35 -1.48
C PRO A 340 5.03 0.90 -1.67
N GLU A 341 6.19 0.53 -1.16
CA GLU A 341 6.69 -0.85 -1.19
C GLU A 341 5.73 -1.79 -0.46
N ARG A 342 5.29 -1.39 0.74
CA ARG A 342 4.37 -2.20 1.55
C ARG A 342 2.98 -2.29 0.92
N GLN A 343 2.51 -1.24 0.24
CA GLN A 343 1.23 -1.29 -0.49
C GLN A 343 1.22 -2.40 -1.53
N ALA A 344 2.23 -2.44 -2.39
CA ALA A 344 2.33 -3.44 -3.44
C ALA A 344 2.58 -4.85 -2.87
N PHE A 345 3.48 -4.98 -1.91
CA PHE A 345 3.71 -6.25 -1.21
C PHE A 345 2.43 -6.80 -0.61
N GLN A 346 1.71 -5.99 0.17
CA GLN A 346 0.46 -6.37 0.81
C GLN A 346 -0.64 -6.69 -0.21
N GLY A 347 -0.67 -5.95 -1.34
CA GLY A 347 -1.57 -6.20 -2.46
C GLY A 347 -1.36 -7.61 -3.05
N ILE A 348 -0.13 -7.98 -3.36
CA ILE A 348 0.20 -9.33 -3.87
C ILE A 348 -0.11 -10.39 -2.82
N MET A 349 0.23 -10.18 -1.55
CA MET A 349 -0.07 -11.15 -0.49
C MET A 349 -1.58 -11.31 -0.27
N SER A 350 -2.38 -10.27 -0.45
CA SER A 350 -3.85 -10.34 -0.41
C SER A 350 -4.41 -11.15 -1.57
N LEU A 351 -3.88 -10.97 -2.79
CA LEU A 351 -4.23 -11.81 -3.94
C LEU A 351 -3.83 -13.26 -3.75
N PHE A 352 -2.66 -13.52 -3.17
CA PHE A 352 -2.25 -14.88 -2.78
C PHE A 352 -3.24 -15.52 -1.82
N GLU A 353 -3.61 -14.85 -0.75
CA GLU A 353 -4.58 -15.33 0.23
C GLU A 353 -5.95 -15.63 -0.42
N HIS A 354 -6.36 -14.79 -1.36
CA HIS A 354 -7.60 -14.97 -2.09
C HIS A 354 -7.56 -16.16 -3.04
N LEU A 355 -6.54 -16.24 -3.90
CA LEU A 355 -6.45 -17.28 -4.94
C LEU A 355 -6.09 -18.64 -4.35
N PHE A 356 -5.10 -18.68 -3.46
CA PHE A 356 -4.56 -19.92 -2.92
C PHE A 356 -5.37 -20.43 -1.71
N ASN A 357 -5.69 -19.55 -0.76
CA ASN A 357 -6.40 -19.90 0.47
C ASN A 357 -7.92 -19.67 0.41
N LYS A 358 -8.43 -19.11 -0.71
CA LYS A 358 -9.86 -18.78 -0.89
C LYS A 358 -10.40 -17.86 0.22
N LYS A 359 -9.55 -16.97 0.75
CA LYS A 359 -9.98 -15.99 1.74
C LYS A 359 -10.62 -14.79 1.05
N GLU A 360 -11.65 -14.26 1.68
CA GLU A 360 -12.22 -12.98 1.29
C GLU A 360 -11.27 -11.84 1.65
N ILE A 361 -11.12 -10.88 0.75
CA ILE A 361 -10.35 -9.66 0.96
C ILE A 361 -11.29 -8.58 1.49
N GLY A 362 -10.88 -7.88 2.55
CA GLY A 362 -11.63 -6.73 3.04
C GLY A 362 -11.65 -5.59 2.02
N LYS A 363 -12.79 -4.88 1.91
CA LYS A 363 -13.00 -3.82 0.90
C LYS A 363 -11.90 -2.76 0.89
N SER A 364 -11.35 -2.40 2.05
CA SER A 364 -10.24 -1.44 2.16
C SER A 364 -9.27 -1.84 3.27
N GLN A 365 -8.00 -1.98 2.91
CA GLN A 365 -6.90 -2.22 3.83
C GLN A 365 -6.05 -0.95 3.91
N TYR A 366 -6.38 -0.09 4.87
CA TYR A 366 -5.64 1.15 5.07
C TYR A 366 -4.34 0.88 5.82
N LEU A 367 -3.22 1.31 5.22
CA LEU A 367 -1.90 1.27 5.85
C LEU A 367 -1.73 2.46 6.81
N PRO A 368 -0.92 2.30 7.88
CA PRO A 368 -0.57 3.41 8.75
C PRO A 368 0.09 4.56 8.00
N MET A 369 -0.16 5.78 8.47
CA MET A 369 0.52 7.00 8.01
C MET A 369 1.63 7.33 8.99
N ASP A 370 2.89 7.15 8.58
CA ASP A 370 4.03 7.49 9.40
C ASP A 370 4.41 8.95 9.18
N ILE A 371 4.64 9.69 10.28
CA ILE A 371 5.11 11.07 10.26
C ILE A 371 6.63 11.05 10.39
N ILE A 372 7.31 11.59 9.40
CA ILE A 372 8.76 11.53 9.28
C ILE A 372 9.36 12.93 9.30
N THR A 373 10.34 13.09 10.18
CA THR A 373 11.19 14.27 10.28
C THR A 373 12.66 13.83 10.21
N LYS A 374 13.59 14.77 10.17
CA LYS A 374 15.02 14.44 10.16
C LYS A 374 15.47 13.67 11.42
N GLU A 375 14.74 13.80 12.53
CA GLU A 375 15.07 13.16 13.80
C GLU A 375 14.76 11.66 13.82
N ASN A 376 13.74 11.21 13.06
CA ASN A 376 13.33 9.80 13.07
C ASN A 376 13.61 9.04 11.76
N ILE A 377 14.06 9.71 10.69
CA ILE A 377 14.30 9.11 9.38
C ILE A 377 15.29 7.94 9.42
N SER A 378 16.30 8.00 10.30
CA SER A 378 17.35 6.97 10.40
C SER A 378 16.77 5.57 10.69
N ALA A 379 15.70 5.47 11.48
CA ALA A 379 15.04 4.22 11.79
C ALA A 379 14.37 3.57 10.56
N TYR A 380 13.89 4.38 9.62
CA TYR A 380 13.26 3.91 8.38
C TYR A 380 14.29 3.47 7.33
N ILE A 381 15.42 4.20 7.21
CA ILE A 381 16.51 3.83 6.28
C ILE A 381 17.20 2.53 6.73
N GLN A 382 17.40 2.32 8.04
CA GLN A 382 18.03 1.10 8.55
C GLN A 382 17.15 -0.13 8.37
N SER A 383 15.84 -0.01 8.56
CA SER A 383 14.89 -1.11 8.32
C SER A 383 14.86 -1.56 6.86
N ASP A 384 15.03 -0.63 5.92
CA ASP A 384 15.10 -0.92 4.48
C ASP A 384 16.38 -1.74 4.13
N ASN A 385 17.50 -1.44 4.76
CA ASN A 385 18.76 -2.17 4.58
C ASN A 385 18.75 -3.56 5.22
N SER A 386 18.03 -3.76 6.32
CA SER A 386 17.92 -5.06 6.99
C SER A 386 17.05 -6.09 6.22
N LEU A 387 16.11 -5.63 5.40
CA LEU A 387 15.31 -6.48 4.52
C LEU A 387 16.10 -6.99 3.29
N HIS A 388 17.29 -6.44 3.02
CA HIS A 388 18.16 -6.86 1.92
C HIS A 388 19.17 -7.96 2.30
N SER A 389 19.24 -8.35 3.57
CA SER A 389 20.21 -9.33 4.09
C SER A 389 19.63 -10.75 4.28
N PHE A 390 18.44 -11.03 3.70
CA PHE A 390 17.83 -12.38 3.74
C PHE A 390 17.59 -12.94 2.35
#